data_edac935c3ed6aca00d6b6b0914b1f1a1
#
_entry.id   edac935c3ed6aca00d6b6b0914b1f1a1
#
_cell.length_a   1.000
_cell.length_b   1.000
_cell.length_c   1.000
_cell.angle_alpha   90.00
_cell.angle_beta   90.00
_cell.angle_gamma   90.00
#
_symmetry.space_group_name_H-M   'P 1'
#
loop_
_entity.id
_entity.type
_entity.pdbx_description
1 polymer ?
#
loop_
_entity_poly.entity_id
_entity_poly.type
_entity_poly.pdbx_seq_one_letter_code
_entity_poly.pdbx_strand_id
1 'polypeptide(L)'
;MKPRNIIPFYEGVNLPPSHAEHILQRNGRLAASLAEAQGFSHNNPISHLDPYYVLPTPITKEQGVQHGMTSSADFYGAMVDHLQHADKGQLHQVVPEADNIPAHYSAEFARAVREVVLPGYTAYSKEDAIKAYLKLKKELPDKNKIRLKDPSASDCDRQFVIESEDHLRAILDRIFHPFPFENGIVLEQNLNDVSTTTAGKVKVNGSTYQFIGNQVETSIPTSKGGTKMVYGGGDLLVTNDFLPQNMLTPDQQELTLRIGHTYDAYSTLTPHVSRMSFDMISGIDSQGNEIHGITDPTMRVGGNDPSVIEAMHYLNDSKTIVKAQTRLIYTSTGSRLPFNGTVYLDMDDIKIITRVQ
;
A
#
# COMPACT_ATOMS: atom_id res chain seq x y z
N MET A 1 -24.12 -6.95 -16.21
CA MET A 1 -22.67 -7.16 -16.03
C MET A 1 -22.22 -8.28 -16.97
N LYS A 2 -21.03 -8.13 -17.61
CA LYS A 2 -20.48 -9.17 -18.49
C LYS A 2 -19.79 -10.23 -17.61
N PRO A 3 -20.13 -11.52 -17.70
CA PRO A 3 -19.47 -12.55 -16.92
C PRO A 3 -17.98 -12.65 -17.32
N ARG A 4 -17.11 -12.89 -16.32
CA ARG A 4 -15.67 -12.97 -16.45
C ARG A 4 -15.13 -14.28 -15.87
N ASN A 5 -13.91 -14.68 -16.26
CA ASN A 5 -13.15 -15.72 -15.60
C ASN A 5 -12.01 -15.08 -14.79
N ILE A 6 -12.09 -15.11 -13.48
CA ILE A 6 -11.07 -14.52 -12.60
C ILE A 6 -9.87 -15.45 -12.50
N ILE A 7 -8.68 -14.91 -12.80
CA ILE A 7 -7.43 -15.66 -12.87
C ILE A 7 -6.40 -14.97 -11.97
N PRO A 8 -5.78 -15.68 -11.00
CA PRO A 8 -4.64 -15.14 -10.27
C PRO A 8 -3.44 -15.03 -11.23
N PHE A 9 -2.81 -13.85 -11.27
CA PHE A 9 -1.69 -13.59 -12.15
C PHE A 9 -0.36 -13.91 -11.46
N TYR A 10 0.50 -14.67 -12.12
CA TYR A 10 1.77 -15.14 -11.56
C TYR A 10 2.96 -14.93 -12.49
N GLU A 11 2.73 -14.69 -13.78
CA GLU A 11 3.79 -14.61 -14.77
C GLU A 11 4.59 -13.32 -14.65
N GLY A 12 5.92 -13.44 -14.69
CA GLY A 12 6.82 -12.29 -14.61
C GLY A 12 6.84 -11.56 -13.25
N VAL A 13 6.17 -12.12 -12.24
CA VAL A 13 6.11 -11.52 -10.90
C VAL A 13 7.42 -11.78 -10.17
N ASN A 14 8.20 -10.72 -9.98
CA ASN A 14 9.45 -10.78 -9.23
C ASN A 14 9.18 -10.62 -7.73
N LEU A 15 9.06 -11.74 -7.02
CA LEU A 15 8.82 -11.78 -5.58
C LEU A 15 10.08 -12.22 -4.84
N PRO A 16 10.36 -11.64 -3.65
CA PRO A 16 11.40 -12.17 -2.78
C PRO A 16 11.13 -13.64 -2.45
N PRO A 17 12.12 -14.56 -2.61
CA PRO A 17 11.89 -15.98 -2.40
C PRO A 17 11.26 -16.35 -1.05
N SER A 18 11.60 -15.61 0.00
CA SER A 18 11.06 -15.78 1.36
C SER A 18 9.56 -15.47 1.49
N HIS A 19 8.98 -14.74 0.55
CA HIS A 19 7.57 -14.31 0.58
C HIS A 19 6.77 -14.80 -0.62
N ALA A 20 7.44 -15.36 -1.65
CA ALA A 20 6.80 -15.72 -2.91
C ALA A 20 5.63 -16.69 -2.71
N GLU A 21 5.83 -17.80 -2.02
CA GLU A 21 4.76 -18.80 -1.80
C GLU A 21 3.56 -18.20 -1.08
N HIS A 22 3.79 -17.44 -0.02
CA HIS A 22 2.75 -16.79 0.75
C HIS A 22 1.93 -15.79 -0.12
N ILE A 23 2.61 -14.95 -0.92
CA ILE A 23 1.95 -13.97 -1.79
C ILE A 23 1.14 -14.68 -2.87
N LEU A 24 1.68 -15.73 -3.47
CA LEU A 24 0.99 -16.50 -4.51
C LEU A 24 -0.26 -17.21 -3.96
N GLN A 25 -0.15 -17.87 -2.79
CA GLN A 25 -1.29 -18.50 -2.13
C GLN A 25 -2.37 -17.47 -1.77
N ARG A 26 -1.98 -16.33 -1.21
CA ARG A 26 -2.90 -15.23 -0.91
C ARG A 26 -3.62 -14.75 -2.17
N ASN A 27 -2.87 -14.52 -3.25
CA ASN A 27 -3.44 -14.04 -4.50
C ASN A 27 -4.47 -15.02 -5.09
N GLY A 28 -4.18 -16.32 -5.05
CA GLY A 28 -5.11 -17.36 -5.51
C GLY A 28 -6.42 -17.37 -4.71
N ARG A 29 -6.34 -17.28 -3.38
CA ARG A 29 -7.52 -17.25 -2.50
C ARG A 29 -8.35 -15.98 -2.71
N LEU A 30 -7.70 -14.82 -2.83
CA LEU A 30 -8.42 -13.57 -3.10
C LEU A 30 -9.09 -13.57 -4.47
N ALA A 31 -8.46 -14.17 -5.47
CA ALA A 31 -9.08 -14.35 -6.78
C ALA A 31 -10.34 -15.20 -6.69
N ALA A 32 -10.31 -16.30 -5.91
CA ALA A 32 -11.49 -17.14 -5.67
C ALA A 32 -12.61 -16.38 -4.96
N SER A 33 -12.29 -15.68 -3.85
CA SER A 33 -13.28 -14.87 -3.10
C SER A 33 -13.86 -13.74 -3.95
N LEU A 34 -13.04 -13.09 -4.78
CA LEU A 34 -13.51 -12.05 -5.69
C LEU A 34 -14.43 -12.61 -6.77
N ALA A 35 -14.15 -13.80 -7.29
CA ALA A 35 -15.02 -14.48 -8.24
C ALA A 35 -16.38 -14.76 -7.63
N GLU A 36 -16.42 -15.29 -6.40
CA GLU A 36 -17.64 -15.52 -5.65
C GLU A 36 -18.41 -14.23 -5.42
N ALA A 37 -17.75 -13.16 -4.90
CA ALA A 37 -18.38 -11.87 -4.65
C ALA A 37 -18.97 -11.23 -5.91
N GLN A 38 -18.43 -11.50 -7.08
CA GLN A 38 -18.86 -10.93 -8.35
C GLN A 38 -19.75 -11.87 -9.19
N GLY A 39 -20.01 -13.11 -8.73
CA GLY A 39 -20.73 -14.12 -9.49
C GLY A 39 -19.98 -14.54 -10.76
N PHE A 40 -18.66 -14.58 -10.73
CA PHE A 40 -17.79 -14.93 -11.85
C PHE A 40 -17.28 -16.37 -11.73
N SER A 41 -16.78 -16.93 -12.86
CA SER A 41 -16.01 -18.17 -12.78
C SER A 41 -14.60 -17.89 -12.25
N HIS A 42 -13.98 -18.90 -11.64
CA HIS A 42 -12.64 -18.83 -11.10
C HIS A 42 -11.74 -19.87 -11.75
N ASN A 43 -10.59 -19.39 -12.29
CA ASN A 43 -9.49 -20.21 -12.82
C ASN A 43 -9.98 -21.43 -13.66
N ASN A 44 -10.98 -21.23 -14.49
CA ASN A 44 -11.54 -22.25 -15.34
C ASN A 44 -10.82 -22.25 -16.70
N PRO A 45 -9.95 -23.23 -17.00
CA PRO A 45 -9.13 -23.23 -18.22
C PRO A 45 -9.93 -23.47 -19.49
N ILE A 46 -11.15 -24.00 -19.38
CA ILE A 46 -12.06 -24.23 -20.53
C ILE A 46 -13.11 -23.12 -20.66
N SER A 47 -13.02 -22.07 -19.87
CA SER A 47 -13.95 -20.94 -19.92
C SER A 47 -13.74 -20.15 -21.21
N HIS A 48 -14.81 -19.90 -21.93
CA HIS A 48 -14.82 -18.95 -23.08
C HIS A 48 -15.06 -17.50 -22.64
N LEU A 49 -15.07 -17.24 -21.34
CA LEU A 49 -15.26 -15.90 -20.76
C LEU A 49 -13.95 -15.11 -20.81
N ASP A 50 -14.07 -13.81 -21.00
CA ASP A 50 -12.92 -12.93 -20.98
C ASP A 50 -12.18 -13.01 -19.62
N PRO A 51 -10.86 -13.08 -19.60
CA PRO A 51 -10.09 -13.14 -18.37
C PRO A 51 -10.19 -11.82 -17.59
N TYR A 52 -10.13 -11.92 -16.26
CA TYR A 52 -9.92 -10.82 -15.34
C TYR A 52 -8.82 -11.21 -14.35
N TYR A 53 -7.73 -10.49 -14.35
CA TYR A 53 -6.53 -10.87 -13.61
C TYR A 53 -6.47 -10.25 -12.22
N VAL A 54 -6.03 -11.01 -11.22
CA VAL A 54 -5.73 -10.50 -9.88
C VAL A 54 -4.22 -10.39 -9.74
N LEU A 55 -3.72 -9.16 -9.60
CA LEU A 55 -2.29 -8.84 -9.61
C LEU A 55 -1.71 -8.82 -8.20
N PRO A 56 -0.77 -9.71 -7.86
CA PRO A 56 -0.13 -9.73 -6.55
C PRO A 56 0.86 -8.56 -6.34
N THR A 57 1.35 -8.00 -7.43
CA THR A 57 2.20 -6.80 -7.51
C THR A 57 1.76 -5.97 -8.72
N PRO A 58 2.10 -4.67 -8.78
CA PRO A 58 1.98 -3.92 -10.02
C PRO A 58 2.77 -4.59 -11.14
N ILE A 59 2.28 -4.47 -12.37
CA ILE A 59 2.97 -4.96 -13.58
C ILE A 59 3.23 -3.81 -14.53
N THR A 60 4.18 -3.99 -15.46
CA THR A 60 4.38 -3.00 -16.51
C THR A 60 3.28 -3.09 -17.56
N LYS A 61 3.05 -1.97 -18.26
CA LYS A 61 2.11 -1.93 -19.38
C LYS A 61 2.46 -2.93 -20.49
N GLU A 62 3.77 -3.12 -20.73
CA GLU A 62 4.25 -4.11 -21.68
C GLU A 62 3.83 -5.53 -21.28
N GLN A 63 4.05 -5.92 -20.03
CA GLN A 63 3.60 -7.21 -19.49
C GLN A 63 2.08 -7.37 -19.61
N GLY A 64 1.32 -6.34 -19.22
CA GLY A 64 -0.14 -6.40 -19.31
C GLY A 64 -0.65 -6.62 -20.71
N VAL A 65 -0.13 -5.89 -21.70
CA VAL A 65 -0.50 -6.00 -23.10
C VAL A 65 -0.20 -7.40 -23.66
N GLN A 66 0.92 -8.03 -23.29
CA GLN A 66 1.26 -9.41 -23.67
C GLN A 66 0.20 -10.43 -23.23
N HIS A 67 -0.55 -10.13 -22.17
CA HIS A 67 -1.64 -10.96 -21.63
C HIS A 67 -3.05 -10.45 -22.02
N GLY A 68 -3.14 -9.51 -22.94
CA GLY A 68 -4.41 -8.96 -23.42
C GLY A 68 -5.07 -7.96 -22.46
N MET A 69 -4.38 -7.49 -21.43
CA MET A 69 -4.85 -6.42 -20.55
C MET A 69 -4.67 -5.07 -21.24
N THR A 70 -5.74 -4.35 -21.44
CA THR A 70 -5.74 -3.07 -22.18
C THR A 70 -6.23 -1.90 -21.33
N SER A 71 -6.93 -2.20 -20.26
CA SER A 71 -7.52 -1.18 -19.37
C SER A 71 -7.64 -1.69 -17.94
N SER A 72 -7.93 -0.77 -17.01
CA SER A 72 -8.21 -1.11 -15.61
C SER A 72 -9.48 -1.98 -15.42
N ALA A 73 -10.24 -2.24 -16.48
CA ALA A 73 -11.37 -3.16 -16.45
C ALA A 73 -10.95 -4.65 -16.57
N ASP A 74 -9.68 -4.93 -16.84
CA ASP A 74 -9.19 -6.28 -17.13
C ASP A 74 -8.47 -6.92 -15.92
N PHE A 75 -8.24 -6.16 -14.84
CA PHE A 75 -7.49 -6.66 -13.70
C PHE A 75 -7.85 -5.97 -12.38
N TYR A 76 -7.47 -6.60 -11.26
CA TYR A 76 -7.46 -6.07 -9.91
C TYR A 76 -6.01 -5.73 -9.52
N GLY A 77 -5.68 -4.43 -9.45
CA GLY A 77 -4.33 -3.95 -9.19
C GLY A 77 -3.96 -2.74 -10.03
N ALA A 78 -2.71 -2.66 -10.47
CA ALA A 78 -2.21 -1.60 -11.33
C ALA A 78 -1.31 -2.11 -12.46
N MET A 79 -1.42 -1.46 -13.60
CA MET A 79 -0.54 -1.59 -14.75
C MET A 79 0.10 -0.22 -15.01
N VAL A 80 1.42 -0.14 -14.89
CA VAL A 80 2.21 1.09 -14.87
C VAL A 80 3.26 1.12 -15.98
N ASP A 81 3.72 2.30 -16.38
CA ASP A 81 4.81 2.41 -17.36
C ASP A 81 6.15 1.95 -16.75
N HIS A 82 6.39 2.29 -15.48
CA HIS A 82 7.54 1.87 -14.70
C HIS A 82 7.07 1.36 -13.33
N LEU A 83 7.60 0.23 -12.85
CA LEU A 83 7.19 -0.36 -11.55
C LEU A 83 7.34 0.62 -10.39
N GLN A 84 8.36 1.49 -10.45
CA GLN A 84 8.64 2.53 -9.47
C GLN A 84 7.53 3.59 -9.36
N HIS A 85 6.66 3.75 -10.37
CA HIS A 85 5.50 4.64 -10.27
C HIS A 85 4.48 4.17 -9.21
N ALA A 86 4.52 2.91 -8.83
CA ALA A 86 3.61 2.32 -7.85
C ALA A 86 4.23 2.20 -6.44
N ASP A 87 5.39 2.78 -6.20
CA ASP A 87 6.06 2.72 -4.91
C ASP A 87 6.20 4.10 -4.23
N LYS A 88 6.59 4.08 -2.96
CA LYS A 88 6.71 5.29 -2.14
C LYS A 88 7.88 6.20 -2.53
N GLY A 89 8.79 5.74 -3.37
CA GLY A 89 9.90 6.54 -3.89
C GLY A 89 9.46 7.72 -4.74
N GLN A 90 8.25 7.68 -5.31
CA GLN A 90 7.69 8.79 -6.10
C GLN A 90 7.06 9.89 -5.24
N LEU A 91 6.74 9.64 -3.96
CA LEU A 91 5.99 10.58 -3.13
C LEU A 91 6.77 11.84 -2.77
N HIS A 92 8.09 11.77 -2.71
CA HIS A 92 8.93 12.88 -2.27
C HIS A 92 9.75 13.48 -3.41
N GLN A 93 10.00 14.79 -3.31
CA GLN A 93 10.91 15.45 -4.22
C GLN A 93 12.35 14.98 -3.99
N VAL A 94 13.19 15.06 -5.02
CA VAL A 94 14.64 14.99 -4.84
C VAL A 94 15.17 16.33 -4.33
N VAL A 95 16.34 16.35 -3.70
CA VAL A 95 16.98 17.63 -3.33
C VAL A 95 17.31 18.42 -4.59
N PRO A 96 17.25 19.77 -4.55
CA PRO A 96 17.55 20.60 -5.72
C PRO A 96 18.95 20.34 -6.34
N GLU A 97 19.89 19.91 -5.50
CA GLU A 97 21.28 19.62 -5.87
C GLU A 97 21.52 18.14 -6.19
N ALA A 98 20.45 17.36 -6.49
CA ALA A 98 20.59 15.95 -6.84
C ALA A 98 21.28 15.80 -8.20
N ASP A 99 22.30 14.94 -8.24
CA ASP A 99 23.07 14.65 -9.46
C ASP A 99 22.55 13.41 -10.18
N ASN A 100 21.87 12.52 -9.45
CA ASN A 100 21.41 11.22 -9.96
C ASN A 100 19.89 11.12 -9.86
N ILE A 101 19.22 11.27 -10.99
CA ILE A 101 17.76 11.18 -11.07
C ILE A 101 17.42 10.21 -12.21
N PRO A 102 16.78 9.05 -11.93
CA PRO A 102 16.41 8.12 -12.97
C PRO A 102 15.28 8.67 -13.85
N ALA A 103 15.23 8.22 -15.10
CA ALA A 103 14.29 8.73 -16.11
C ALA A 103 12.81 8.52 -15.74
N HIS A 104 12.50 7.52 -14.92
CA HIS A 104 11.12 7.24 -14.48
C HIS A 104 10.66 8.15 -13.34
N TYR A 105 11.55 8.90 -12.68
CA TYR A 105 11.14 9.79 -11.60
C TYR A 105 10.33 10.97 -12.14
N SER A 106 9.14 11.18 -11.55
CA SER A 106 8.26 12.28 -11.92
C SER A 106 8.34 13.45 -10.93
N ALA A 107 9.12 14.46 -11.27
CA ALA A 107 9.21 15.69 -10.48
C ALA A 107 7.86 16.44 -10.41
N GLU A 108 7.03 16.33 -11.44
CA GLU A 108 5.70 16.92 -11.47
C GLU A 108 4.78 16.26 -10.45
N PHE A 109 4.75 14.92 -10.44
CA PHE A 109 3.98 14.15 -9.46
C PHE A 109 4.43 14.45 -8.02
N ALA A 110 5.73 14.37 -7.73
CA ALA A 110 6.26 14.65 -6.40
C ALA A 110 5.95 16.09 -5.92
N ARG A 111 5.90 17.06 -6.85
CA ARG A 111 5.47 18.43 -6.54
C ARG A 111 3.98 18.49 -6.24
N ALA A 112 3.16 17.80 -7.00
CA ALA A 112 1.71 17.79 -6.83
C ALA A 112 1.27 17.21 -5.47
N VAL A 113 1.99 16.21 -4.95
CA VAL A 113 1.65 15.56 -3.66
C VAL A 113 2.40 16.14 -2.45
N ARG A 114 3.25 17.13 -2.64
CA ARG A 114 4.16 17.66 -1.60
C ARG A 114 3.44 18.05 -0.29
N GLU A 115 2.28 18.68 -0.39
CA GLU A 115 1.54 19.20 0.77
C GLU A 115 0.74 18.12 1.52
N VAL A 116 0.66 16.91 0.96
CA VAL A 116 -0.10 15.80 1.55
C VAL A 116 0.78 14.68 2.09
N VAL A 117 2.09 14.72 1.86
CA VAL A 117 3.08 13.77 2.38
C VAL A 117 3.84 14.37 3.57
N LEU A 118 4.54 13.55 4.33
CA LEU A 118 5.46 14.05 5.37
C LEU A 118 6.60 14.86 4.72
N PRO A 119 7.19 15.83 5.41
CA PRO A 119 8.42 16.46 4.97
C PRO A 119 9.51 15.42 4.70
N GLY A 120 10.02 15.39 3.47
CA GLY A 120 10.95 14.33 3.05
C GLY A 120 11.55 14.55 1.69
N TYR A 121 12.52 13.70 1.37
CA TYR A 121 13.20 13.65 0.07
C TYR A 121 13.43 12.22 -0.37
N THR A 122 13.35 11.97 -1.68
CA THR A 122 13.84 10.74 -2.30
C THR A 122 15.25 10.97 -2.82
N ALA A 123 16.13 10.00 -2.64
CA ALA A 123 17.51 10.06 -3.12
C ALA A 123 17.84 8.81 -3.93
N TYR A 124 18.53 9.00 -5.03
CA TYR A 124 18.93 7.96 -5.97
C TYR A 124 20.44 7.70 -5.99
N SER A 125 21.18 8.32 -5.10
CA SER A 125 22.59 8.03 -4.83
C SER A 125 22.89 8.20 -3.35
N LYS A 126 24.01 7.62 -2.90
CA LYS A 126 24.51 7.80 -1.54
C LYS A 126 24.78 9.26 -1.21
N GLU A 127 25.38 9.98 -2.16
CA GLU A 127 25.71 11.40 -2.05
C GLU A 127 24.44 12.25 -1.93
N ASP A 128 23.43 11.97 -2.75
CA ASP A 128 22.15 12.67 -2.70
C ASP A 128 21.36 12.35 -1.44
N ALA A 129 21.48 11.11 -0.90
CA ALA A 129 20.91 10.75 0.40
C ALA A 129 21.51 11.57 1.56
N ILE A 130 22.82 11.82 1.52
CA ILE A 130 23.48 12.66 2.52
C ILE A 130 23.04 14.13 2.37
N LYS A 131 22.95 14.65 1.15
CA LYS A 131 22.42 16.00 0.88
C LYS A 131 20.97 16.12 1.41
N ALA A 132 20.13 15.12 1.16
CA ALA A 132 18.74 15.06 1.62
C ALA A 132 18.66 15.08 3.16
N TYR A 133 19.47 14.28 3.83
CA TYR A 133 19.55 14.26 5.30
C TYR A 133 19.94 15.64 5.87
N LEU A 134 21.01 16.23 5.36
CA LEU A 134 21.49 17.54 5.81
C LEU A 134 20.47 18.67 5.55
N LYS A 135 19.74 18.58 4.44
CA LYS A 135 18.67 19.52 4.11
C LYS A 135 17.48 19.38 5.06
N LEU A 136 17.00 18.16 5.30
CA LEU A 136 15.94 17.89 6.27
C LEU A 136 16.31 18.34 7.68
N LYS A 137 17.55 18.13 8.12
CA LYS A 137 18.02 18.61 9.43
C LYS A 137 17.98 20.13 9.59
N LYS A 138 18.03 20.88 8.50
CA LYS A 138 17.89 22.35 8.49
C LYS A 138 16.44 22.81 8.41
N GLU A 139 15.58 22.04 7.74
CA GLU A 139 14.18 22.38 7.49
C GLU A 139 13.25 21.95 8.64
N LEU A 140 13.59 20.84 9.29
CA LEU A 140 12.80 20.31 10.40
C LEU A 140 13.19 21.02 11.72
N PRO A 141 12.24 21.17 12.66
CA PRO A 141 12.54 21.64 13.99
C PRO A 141 13.65 20.84 14.68
N ASP A 142 14.42 21.51 15.53
CA ASP A 142 15.46 20.86 16.34
C ASP A 142 14.91 19.64 17.08
N LYS A 143 15.74 18.59 17.16
CA LYS A 143 15.42 17.27 17.76
C LYS A 143 14.50 16.37 16.94
N ASN A 144 13.92 16.82 15.82
CA ASN A 144 13.22 15.90 14.94
C ASN A 144 14.18 14.85 14.39
N LYS A 145 13.80 13.60 14.50
CA LYS A 145 14.52 12.49 13.90
C LYS A 145 14.08 12.32 12.45
N ILE A 146 14.93 11.70 11.66
CA ILE A 146 14.69 11.37 10.26
C ILE A 146 14.57 9.85 10.16
N ARG A 147 13.60 9.39 9.38
CA ARG A 147 13.41 7.99 9.04
C ARG A 147 13.88 7.74 7.62
N LEU A 148 14.72 6.75 7.46
CA LEU A 148 15.09 6.20 6.15
C LEU A 148 14.21 4.99 5.85
N LYS A 149 13.69 4.92 4.62
CA LYS A 149 12.87 3.80 4.12
C LYS A 149 13.41 3.30 2.79
N ASP A 150 13.38 1.98 2.60
CA ASP A 150 13.52 1.35 1.29
C ASP A 150 12.15 1.37 0.59
N PRO A 151 12.01 2.02 -0.58
CA PRO A 151 10.73 2.06 -1.30
C PRO A 151 10.20 0.68 -1.70
N SER A 152 11.08 -0.26 -2.01
CA SER A 152 10.73 -1.61 -2.44
C SER A 152 10.32 -2.55 -1.30
N ALA A 153 10.58 -2.15 -0.03
CA ALA A 153 10.27 -2.98 1.12
C ALA A 153 8.82 -2.81 1.59
N SER A 154 8.25 -3.88 2.13
CA SER A 154 6.92 -3.93 2.74
C SER A 154 7.00 -4.34 4.21
N ASP A 155 5.88 -4.28 4.94
CA ASP A 155 5.74 -4.77 6.32
C ASP A 155 6.76 -4.13 7.31
N CYS A 156 7.04 -2.84 7.15
CA CYS A 156 8.02 -2.09 7.96
C CYS A 156 9.47 -2.59 7.87
N ASP A 157 9.77 -3.49 6.93
CA ASP A 157 11.16 -3.92 6.71
C ASP A 157 12.01 -2.79 6.12
N ARG A 158 13.34 -2.85 6.41
CA ARG A 158 14.34 -1.90 5.91
C ARG A 158 13.97 -0.43 6.16
N GLN A 159 13.45 -0.16 7.35
CA GLN A 159 13.21 1.18 7.86
C GLN A 159 14.12 1.45 9.06
N PHE A 160 14.73 2.64 9.10
CA PHE A 160 15.72 3.00 10.11
C PHE A 160 15.50 4.42 10.60
N VAL A 161 15.47 4.62 11.91
CA VAL A 161 15.52 5.96 12.50
C VAL A 161 16.97 6.43 12.53
N ILE A 162 17.27 7.53 11.86
CA ILE A 162 18.62 8.05 11.69
C ILE A 162 18.95 9.02 12.84
N GLU A 163 19.99 8.72 13.59
CA GLU A 163 20.39 9.51 14.74
C GLU A 163 21.48 10.54 14.42
N SER A 164 22.34 10.23 13.42
CA SER A 164 23.43 11.10 12.99
C SER A 164 23.77 10.84 11.52
N GLU A 165 24.57 11.73 10.93
CA GLU A 165 25.11 11.54 9.57
C GLU A 165 25.99 10.29 9.50
N ASP A 166 26.81 10.02 10.52
CA ASP A 166 27.66 8.82 10.56
C ASP A 166 26.81 7.54 10.63
N HIS A 167 25.68 7.57 11.37
CA HIS A 167 24.73 6.46 11.39
C HIS A 167 24.10 6.25 10.02
N LEU A 168 23.69 7.32 9.31
CA LEU A 168 23.20 7.23 7.94
C LEU A 168 24.25 6.59 7.02
N ARG A 169 25.49 7.09 7.03
CA ARG A 169 26.59 6.55 6.21
C ARG A 169 26.81 5.06 6.47
N ALA A 170 26.81 4.65 7.73
CA ALA A 170 26.96 3.24 8.10
C ALA A 170 25.82 2.35 7.57
N ILE A 171 24.58 2.84 7.58
CA ILE A 171 23.42 2.12 7.00
C ILE A 171 23.56 2.04 5.48
N LEU A 172 23.90 3.14 4.81
CA LEU A 172 24.08 3.16 3.36
C LEU A 172 25.18 2.19 2.92
N ASP A 173 26.30 2.12 3.65
CA ASP A 173 27.41 1.23 3.32
C ASP A 173 27.14 -0.25 3.59
N ARG A 174 26.34 -0.58 4.60
CA ARG A 174 26.12 -1.97 5.03
C ARG A 174 24.86 -2.61 4.45
N ILE A 175 23.80 -1.82 4.28
CA ILE A 175 22.46 -2.33 3.95
C ILE A 175 22.08 -1.99 2.52
N PHE A 176 22.49 -0.82 2.04
CA PHE A 176 22.19 -0.33 0.69
C PHE A 176 23.43 -0.35 -0.23
N HIS A 177 24.20 -1.45 -0.16
CA HIS A 177 25.34 -1.63 -1.05
C HIS A 177 25.16 -2.91 -1.90
N PRO A 178 25.11 -2.85 -3.25
CA PRO A 178 25.11 -1.60 -4.04
C PRO A 178 23.87 -0.74 -3.79
N PHE A 179 24.02 0.58 -4.00
CA PHE A 179 22.91 1.51 -3.81
C PHE A 179 21.78 1.20 -4.81
N PRO A 180 20.51 1.17 -4.36
CA PRO A 180 19.37 0.82 -5.23
C PRO A 180 18.98 2.00 -6.13
N PHE A 181 19.79 2.32 -7.15
CA PHE A 181 19.58 3.48 -8.02
C PHE A 181 18.17 3.53 -8.62
N GLU A 182 17.64 2.42 -9.10
CA GLU A 182 16.31 2.39 -9.73
C GLU A 182 15.16 2.69 -8.75
N ASN A 183 15.26 2.22 -7.52
CA ASN A 183 14.21 2.41 -6.51
C ASN A 183 14.49 3.61 -5.60
N GLY A 184 15.76 3.99 -5.46
CA GLY A 184 16.20 5.01 -4.52
C GLY A 184 16.00 4.62 -3.05
N ILE A 185 16.05 5.61 -2.19
CA ILE A 185 15.65 5.53 -0.79
C ILE A 185 14.86 6.79 -0.43
N VAL A 186 13.97 6.70 0.55
CA VAL A 186 13.22 7.83 1.10
C VAL A 186 13.80 8.22 2.45
N LEU A 187 14.03 9.52 2.64
CA LEU A 187 14.28 10.13 3.95
C LEU A 187 13.13 11.07 4.26
N GLU A 188 12.46 10.86 5.39
CA GLU A 188 11.32 11.69 5.81
C GLU A 188 11.36 11.96 7.31
N GLN A 189 10.56 12.92 7.77
CA GLN A 189 10.39 13.20 9.19
C GLN A 189 9.90 11.95 9.92
N ASN A 190 10.57 11.61 11.04
CA ASN A 190 10.09 10.58 11.96
C ASN A 190 9.13 11.18 12.96
N LEU A 191 8.01 10.54 13.19
CA LEU A 191 7.02 10.91 14.21
C LEU A 191 7.06 9.94 15.39
N ASN A 192 6.57 10.41 16.54
CA ASN A 192 6.35 9.61 17.75
C ASN A 192 4.84 9.36 17.92
N ASP A 193 4.48 8.37 18.74
CA ASP A 193 3.08 8.04 19.09
C ASP A 193 2.18 7.91 17.85
N VAL A 194 2.65 7.12 16.89
CA VAL A 194 2.04 7.03 15.57
C VAL A 194 0.82 6.14 15.53
N SER A 195 -0.17 6.54 14.73
CA SER A 195 -1.27 5.72 14.24
C SER A 195 -1.24 5.66 12.71
N THR A 196 -1.74 4.58 12.13
CA THR A 196 -1.83 4.44 10.67
C THR A 196 -3.29 4.29 10.25
N THR A 197 -3.72 5.21 9.40
CA THR A 197 -5.03 5.19 8.74
C THR A 197 -4.82 4.79 7.28
N THR A 198 -5.71 3.96 6.73
CA THR A 198 -5.68 3.54 5.33
C THR A 198 -6.98 3.88 4.63
N ALA A 199 -6.90 4.30 3.39
CA ALA A 199 -8.09 4.44 2.55
C ALA A 199 -7.78 4.08 1.10
N GLY A 200 -8.79 3.59 0.38
CA GLY A 200 -8.60 3.14 -0.97
C GLY A 200 -9.87 3.06 -1.79
N LYS A 201 -9.65 2.79 -3.08
CA LYS A 201 -10.71 2.53 -4.08
C LYS A 201 -10.40 1.27 -4.85
N VAL A 202 -11.46 0.55 -5.17
CA VAL A 202 -11.43 -0.63 -6.03
C VAL A 202 -12.49 -0.46 -7.10
N LYS A 203 -12.11 -0.67 -8.35
CA LYS A 203 -13.04 -0.75 -9.48
C LYS A 203 -13.06 -2.18 -9.99
N VAL A 204 -14.20 -2.81 -9.93
CA VAL A 204 -14.39 -4.16 -10.46
C VAL A 204 -15.74 -4.27 -11.11
N ASN A 205 -15.79 -4.79 -12.33
CA ASN A 205 -17.00 -5.05 -13.07
C ASN A 205 -17.96 -3.82 -13.21
N GLY A 206 -17.38 -2.63 -13.39
CA GLY A 206 -18.13 -1.37 -13.52
C GLY A 206 -18.57 -0.74 -12.20
N SER A 207 -18.47 -1.45 -11.09
CA SER A 207 -18.74 -0.91 -9.76
C SER A 207 -17.48 -0.33 -9.13
N THR A 208 -17.64 0.70 -8.31
CA THR A 208 -16.56 1.28 -7.51
C THR A 208 -16.87 1.06 -6.05
N TYR A 209 -15.91 0.51 -5.32
CA TYR A 209 -15.95 0.34 -3.88
C TYR A 209 -14.90 1.25 -3.26
N GLN A 210 -15.25 1.89 -2.16
CA GLN A 210 -14.34 2.72 -1.36
C GLN A 210 -14.21 2.11 0.02
N PHE A 211 -13.04 2.25 0.61
CA PHE A 211 -12.83 1.83 1.98
C PHE A 211 -11.93 2.83 2.71
N ILE A 212 -12.15 2.95 4.00
CA ILE A 212 -11.32 3.73 4.92
C ILE A 212 -11.33 3.08 6.30
N GLY A 213 -10.20 3.13 7.00
CA GLY A 213 -10.12 2.59 8.35
C GLY A 213 -8.73 2.70 8.94
N ASN A 214 -8.59 2.16 10.14
CA ASN A 214 -7.34 2.18 10.87
C ASN A 214 -6.63 0.83 10.73
N GLN A 215 -5.31 0.87 10.56
CA GLN A 215 -4.49 -0.33 10.63
C GLN A 215 -4.34 -0.76 12.10
N VAL A 216 -4.29 -2.07 12.30
CA VAL A 216 -4.01 -2.69 13.58
C VAL A 216 -2.61 -3.27 13.52
N GLU A 217 -1.78 -2.89 14.48
CA GLU A 217 -0.44 -3.46 14.65
C GLU A 217 -0.47 -4.62 15.63
N THR A 218 0.42 -5.58 15.43
CA THR A 218 0.62 -6.71 16.35
C THR A 218 2.10 -6.92 16.62
N SER A 219 2.42 -7.38 17.82
CA SER A 219 3.81 -7.66 18.21
C SER A 219 4.14 -9.12 17.92
N ILE A 220 5.22 -9.36 17.22
CA ILE A 220 5.71 -10.70 16.91
C ILE A 220 7.13 -10.91 17.42
N PRO A 221 7.51 -12.14 17.84
CA PRO A 221 8.87 -12.44 18.25
C PRO A 221 9.84 -12.37 17.05
N THR A 222 11.09 -12.02 17.34
CA THR A 222 12.17 -12.00 16.35
C THR A 222 13.16 -13.15 16.58
N SER A 223 13.82 -13.62 15.52
CA SER A 223 14.81 -14.70 15.59
C SER A 223 16.04 -14.36 16.45
N LYS A 224 16.28 -13.07 16.73
CA LYS A 224 17.39 -12.58 17.57
C LYS A 224 16.99 -12.37 19.02
N GLY A 225 15.76 -12.75 19.40
CA GLY A 225 15.15 -12.42 20.67
C GLY A 225 14.51 -11.02 20.66
N GLY A 226 13.53 -10.79 21.56
CA GLY A 226 12.72 -9.59 21.58
C GLY A 226 11.50 -9.65 20.63
N THR A 227 10.87 -8.51 20.42
CA THR A 227 9.67 -8.39 19.59
C THR A 227 9.81 -7.25 18.59
N LYS A 228 9.06 -7.34 17.48
CA LYS A 228 8.85 -6.23 16.52
C LYS A 228 7.36 -6.04 16.26
N MET A 229 6.96 -4.80 16.02
CA MET A 229 5.61 -4.49 15.55
C MET A 229 5.52 -4.77 14.05
N VAL A 230 4.40 -5.36 13.65
CA VAL A 230 4.07 -5.65 12.25
C VAL A 230 2.59 -5.36 12.00
N TYR A 231 2.22 -5.28 10.74
CA TYR A 231 0.82 -5.16 10.34
C TYR A 231 0.01 -6.37 10.83
N GLY A 232 -0.99 -6.13 11.65
CA GLY A 232 -1.86 -7.15 12.26
C GLY A 232 -3.26 -7.22 11.66
N GLY A 233 -3.60 -6.32 10.73
CA GLY A 233 -4.91 -6.23 10.11
C GLY A 233 -5.44 -4.81 10.03
N GLY A 234 -6.75 -4.66 9.86
CA GLY A 234 -7.39 -3.35 9.79
C GLY A 234 -8.87 -3.42 10.16
N ASP A 235 -9.37 -2.28 10.61
CA ASP A 235 -10.78 -2.02 10.88
C ASP A 235 -11.29 -1.01 9.86
N LEU A 236 -12.16 -1.44 8.96
CA LEU A 236 -12.57 -0.69 7.77
C LEU A 236 -14.07 -0.37 7.76
N LEU A 237 -14.41 0.77 7.21
CA LEU A 237 -15.69 1.04 6.57
C LEU A 237 -15.53 0.79 5.08
N VAL A 238 -16.41 -0.01 4.48
CA VAL A 238 -16.42 -0.30 3.04
C VAL A 238 -17.78 0.12 2.48
N THR A 239 -17.79 0.79 1.33
CA THR A 239 -19.01 1.28 0.69
C THR A 239 -18.90 1.22 -0.83
N ASN A 240 -20.05 1.10 -1.50
CA ASN A 240 -20.19 1.32 -2.95
C ASN A 240 -20.76 2.71 -3.30
N ASP A 241 -20.87 3.59 -2.30
CA ASP A 241 -21.37 4.96 -2.39
C ASP A 241 -20.36 5.93 -1.76
N PHE A 242 -20.78 7.09 -1.31
CA PHE A 242 -19.95 8.06 -0.60
C PHE A 242 -19.72 7.65 0.85
N LEU A 243 -18.49 7.86 1.33
CA LEU A 243 -18.15 7.67 2.75
C LEU A 243 -18.81 8.79 3.58
N PRO A 244 -19.70 8.47 4.52
CA PRO A 244 -20.38 9.48 5.34
C PRO A 244 -19.39 10.10 6.34
N GLN A 245 -19.19 11.41 6.27
CA GLN A 245 -18.21 12.12 7.10
C GLN A 245 -18.46 11.96 8.61
N ASN A 246 -19.72 11.86 9.04
CA ASN A 246 -20.10 11.67 10.43
C ASN A 246 -19.76 10.28 11.01
N MET A 247 -19.37 9.32 10.18
CA MET A 247 -18.88 7.99 10.59
C MET A 247 -17.36 7.92 10.68
N LEU A 248 -16.64 8.96 10.26
CA LEU A 248 -15.19 8.98 10.19
C LEU A 248 -14.58 9.60 11.46
N THR A 249 -13.47 9.03 11.92
CA THR A 249 -12.61 9.66 12.94
C THR A 249 -11.92 10.90 12.36
N PRO A 250 -11.38 11.81 13.20
CA PRO A 250 -10.63 12.98 12.73
C PRO A 250 -9.51 12.60 11.75
N ASP A 251 -8.70 11.58 12.05
CA ASP A 251 -7.65 11.08 11.16
C ASP A 251 -8.19 10.58 9.83
N GLN A 252 -9.33 9.89 9.83
CA GLN A 252 -9.97 9.41 8.62
C GLN A 252 -10.52 10.57 7.77
N GLN A 253 -11.05 11.61 8.39
CA GLN A 253 -11.48 12.83 7.70
C GLN A 253 -10.29 13.54 7.07
N GLU A 254 -9.18 13.69 7.79
CA GLU A 254 -7.94 14.28 7.28
C GLU A 254 -7.37 13.47 6.10
N LEU A 255 -7.34 12.14 6.20
CA LEU A 255 -6.93 11.28 5.09
C LEU A 255 -7.83 11.47 3.87
N THR A 256 -9.14 11.59 4.05
CA THR A 256 -10.08 11.77 2.93
C THR A 256 -9.77 13.06 2.15
N LEU A 257 -9.39 14.13 2.83
CA LEU A 257 -8.98 15.38 2.19
C LEU A 257 -7.69 15.22 1.39
N ARG A 258 -6.66 14.60 1.99
CA ARG A 258 -5.35 14.39 1.36
C ARG A 258 -5.41 13.41 0.19
N ILE A 259 -6.22 12.37 0.31
CA ILE A 259 -6.28 11.30 -0.69
C ILE A 259 -6.88 11.78 -2.02
N GLY A 260 -7.77 12.77 -2.00
CA GLY A 260 -8.31 13.38 -3.21
C GLY A 260 -7.19 13.92 -4.11
N HIS A 261 -6.32 14.77 -3.56
CA HIS A 261 -5.17 15.32 -4.28
C HIS A 261 -4.22 14.24 -4.79
N THR A 262 -4.01 13.21 -3.99
CA THR A 262 -3.11 12.11 -4.37
C THR A 262 -3.70 11.27 -5.50
N TYR A 263 -5.01 10.98 -5.49
CA TYR A 263 -5.68 10.28 -6.59
C TYR A 263 -5.60 11.06 -7.90
N ASP A 264 -5.80 12.38 -7.86
CA ASP A 264 -5.74 13.24 -9.05
C ASP A 264 -4.32 13.22 -9.64
N ALA A 265 -3.29 13.34 -8.80
CA ALA A 265 -1.90 13.25 -9.23
C ALA A 265 -1.58 11.86 -9.85
N TYR A 266 -2.01 10.77 -9.20
CA TYR A 266 -1.79 9.42 -9.72
C TYR A 266 -2.58 9.13 -11.00
N SER A 267 -3.74 9.76 -11.22
CA SER A 267 -4.51 9.57 -12.46
C SER A 267 -3.72 9.95 -13.71
N THR A 268 -2.79 10.89 -13.57
CA THR A 268 -1.86 11.31 -14.63
C THR A 268 -0.65 10.38 -14.73
N LEU A 269 -0.05 10.01 -13.58
CA LEU A 269 1.16 9.18 -13.55
C LEU A 269 0.86 7.71 -13.91
N THR A 270 -0.30 7.18 -13.46
CA THR A 270 -0.68 5.77 -13.60
C THR A 270 -2.16 5.62 -13.97
N PRO A 271 -2.53 5.82 -15.25
CA PRO A 271 -3.94 5.85 -15.66
C PRO A 271 -4.64 4.47 -15.59
N HIS A 272 -3.88 3.38 -15.57
CA HIS A 272 -4.43 2.01 -15.56
C HIS A 272 -4.37 1.40 -14.17
N VAL A 273 -5.26 1.85 -13.28
CA VAL A 273 -5.37 1.36 -11.90
C VAL A 273 -6.82 1.02 -11.60
N SER A 274 -7.07 -0.22 -11.19
CA SER A 274 -8.39 -0.66 -10.70
C SER A 274 -8.43 -0.76 -9.18
N ARG A 275 -7.29 -0.93 -8.52
CA ARG A 275 -7.15 -0.99 -7.07
C ARG A 275 -6.00 -0.12 -6.61
N MET A 276 -6.29 0.87 -5.76
CA MET A 276 -5.30 1.75 -5.15
C MET A 276 -5.72 2.11 -3.73
N SER A 277 -4.79 2.09 -2.82
CA SER A 277 -4.95 2.63 -1.46
C SER A 277 -3.71 3.39 -1.03
N PHE A 278 -3.89 4.21 0.00
CA PHE A 278 -2.83 4.97 0.63
C PHE A 278 -2.87 4.77 2.13
N ASP A 279 -1.69 4.70 2.72
CA ASP A 279 -1.51 4.75 4.15
C ASP A 279 -1.06 6.15 4.54
N MET A 280 -1.76 6.73 5.53
CA MET A 280 -1.39 7.97 6.18
C MET A 280 -0.93 7.66 7.60
N ILE A 281 0.19 8.23 7.98
CA ILE A 281 0.65 8.20 9.36
C ILE A 281 0.24 9.52 10.03
N SER A 282 -0.32 9.40 11.24
CA SER A 282 -0.57 10.51 12.15
C SER A 282 0.30 10.32 13.37
N GLY A 283 0.91 11.38 13.90
CA GLY A 283 1.79 11.27 15.07
C GLY A 283 2.28 12.62 15.53
N ILE A 284 3.15 12.61 16.54
CA ILE A 284 3.62 13.81 17.23
C ILE A 284 5.08 14.09 16.84
N ASP A 285 5.37 15.35 16.48
CA ASP A 285 6.73 15.81 16.23
C ASP A 285 7.50 16.06 17.54
N SER A 286 8.76 16.51 17.45
CA SER A 286 9.60 16.82 18.63
C SER A 286 9.16 18.05 19.42
N GLN A 287 8.23 18.84 18.89
CA GLN A 287 7.68 20.05 19.54
C GLN A 287 6.30 19.79 20.14
N GLY A 288 5.75 18.58 19.96
CA GLY A 288 4.42 18.22 20.44
C GLY A 288 3.30 18.57 19.47
N ASN A 289 3.60 18.95 18.23
CA ASN A 289 2.59 19.21 17.21
C ASN A 289 2.13 17.89 16.57
N GLU A 290 0.84 17.78 16.33
CA GLU A 290 0.28 16.69 15.56
C GLU A 290 0.56 16.90 14.06
N ILE A 291 1.14 15.88 13.43
CA ILE A 291 1.56 15.88 12.02
C ILE A 291 0.92 14.68 11.32
N HIS A 292 0.45 14.90 10.10
CA HIS A 292 -0.14 13.87 9.25
C HIS A 292 0.54 13.87 7.89
N GLY A 293 0.73 12.69 7.30
CA GLY A 293 1.25 12.58 5.95
C GLY A 293 1.01 11.22 5.31
N ILE A 294 0.70 11.22 4.01
CA ILE A 294 0.66 9.99 3.22
C ILE A 294 2.08 9.45 3.10
N THR A 295 2.24 8.15 3.34
CA THR A 295 3.57 7.52 3.41
C THR A 295 3.74 6.32 2.49
N ASP A 296 2.66 5.67 2.06
CA ASP A 296 2.75 4.44 1.28
C ASP A 296 1.55 4.27 0.33
N PRO A 297 1.77 4.25 -0.99
CA PRO A 297 0.77 3.84 -1.96
C PRO A 297 0.76 2.31 -2.08
N THR A 298 -0.41 1.71 -2.16
CA THR A 298 -0.56 0.28 -2.45
C THR A 298 -1.45 0.09 -3.67
N MET A 299 -0.88 -0.36 -4.77
CA MET A 299 -1.55 -0.55 -6.06
C MET A 299 -1.63 -2.03 -6.46
N ARG A 300 -1.74 -2.89 -5.50
CA ARG A 300 -1.76 -4.35 -5.63
C ARG A 300 -2.68 -4.94 -4.59
N VAL A 301 -2.85 -6.26 -4.63
CA VAL A 301 -3.47 -6.97 -3.51
C VAL A 301 -2.73 -6.64 -2.21
N GLY A 302 -3.42 -6.09 -1.25
CA GLY A 302 -2.91 -5.65 0.05
C GLY A 302 -3.50 -6.44 1.23
N GLY A 303 -3.08 -6.06 2.43
CA GLY A 303 -3.52 -6.70 3.68
C GLY A 303 -5.00 -6.50 4.00
N ASN A 304 -5.60 -5.43 3.51
CA ASN A 304 -7.01 -5.07 3.73
C ASN A 304 -7.97 -5.71 2.71
N ASP A 305 -7.47 -6.23 1.58
CA ASP A 305 -8.33 -6.72 0.50
C ASP A 305 -9.23 -7.90 0.89
N PRO A 306 -8.88 -8.82 1.81
CA PRO A 306 -9.81 -9.83 2.28
C PRO A 306 -11.12 -9.24 2.81
N SER A 307 -11.01 -8.20 3.66
CA SER A 307 -12.19 -7.52 4.22
C SER A 307 -12.99 -6.76 3.17
N VAL A 308 -12.28 -6.11 2.24
CA VAL A 308 -12.91 -5.33 1.16
C VAL A 308 -13.67 -6.26 0.21
N ILE A 309 -13.07 -7.39 -0.19
CA ILE A 309 -13.70 -8.35 -1.10
C ILE A 309 -14.89 -9.05 -0.42
N GLU A 310 -14.76 -9.43 0.85
CA GLU A 310 -15.87 -10.00 1.60
C GLU A 310 -17.03 -9.01 1.73
N ALA A 311 -16.75 -7.74 2.00
CA ALA A 311 -17.77 -6.70 2.06
C ALA A 311 -18.52 -6.51 0.72
N MET A 312 -17.86 -6.76 -0.43
CA MET A 312 -18.50 -6.64 -1.76
C MET A 312 -19.70 -7.57 -1.93
N HIS A 313 -19.69 -8.76 -1.31
CA HIS A 313 -20.86 -9.68 -1.33
C HIS A 313 -22.13 -8.98 -0.85
N TYR A 314 -22.01 -8.23 0.25
CA TYR A 314 -23.16 -7.61 0.91
C TYR A 314 -23.53 -6.27 0.29
N LEU A 315 -22.54 -5.54 -0.22
CA LEU A 315 -22.78 -4.24 -0.91
C LEU A 315 -23.47 -4.42 -2.24
N ASN A 316 -23.35 -5.58 -2.88
CA ASN A 316 -24.09 -5.88 -4.13
C ASN A 316 -25.59 -6.14 -3.89
N ASP A 317 -25.99 -6.50 -2.66
CA ASP A 317 -27.34 -6.96 -2.32
C ASP A 317 -28.26 -5.88 -1.72
N SER A 318 -27.85 -4.62 -1.63
CA SER A 318 -28.66 -3.49 -1.11
C SER A 318 -28.08 -2.72 0.07
N LYS A 319 -26.97 -3.14 0.64
CA LYS A 319 -26.28 -2.39 1.70
C LYS A 319 -25.41 -1.30 1.08
N THR A 320 -25.35 -0.14 1.74
CA THR A 320 -24.52 0.98 1.28
C THR A 320 -23.20 1.06 2.03
N ILE A 321 -23.12 0.51 3.25
CA ILE A 321 -21.93 0.54 4.11
C ILE A 321 -21.81 -0.76 4.89
N VAL A 322 -20.58 -1.28 4.95
CA VAL A 322 -20.21 -2.47 5.72
C VAL A 322 -19.00 -2.13 6.60
N LYS A 323 -19.07 -2.43 7.89
CA LYS A 323 -17.88 -2.46 8.77
C LYS A 323 -17.20 -3.81 8.62
N ALA A 324 -15.95 -3.81 8.25
CA ALA A 324 -15.17 -5.02 8.00
C ALA A 324 -13.86 -5.00 8.79
N GLN A 325 -13.50 -6.13 9.38
CA GLN A 325 -12.27 -6.25 10.16
C GLN A 325 -11.43 -7.40 9.63
N THR A 326 -10.15 -7.16 9.44
CA THR A 326 -9.16 -8.20 9.18
C THR A 326 -8.25 -8.36 10.40
N ARG A 327 -7.97 -9.59 10.79
CA ARG A 327 -6.95 -9.91 11.80
C ARG A 327 -6.02 -10.96 11.23
N LEU A 328 -4.73 -10.66 11.22
CA LEU A 328 -3.70 -11.59 10.76
C LEU A 328 -3.19 -12.43 11.92
N ILE A 329 -2.91 -13.70 11.64
CA ILE A 329 -2.37 -14.64 12.62
C ILE A 329 -0.91 -14.92 12.28
N TYR A 330 -0.06 -14.87 13.29
CA TYR A 330 1.36 -15.17 13.20
C TYR A 330 1.68 -16.43 14.02
N THR A 331 2.69 -17.19 13.60
CA THR A 331 3.22 -18.31 14.37
C THR A 331 3.93 -17.81 15.64
N SER A 332 4.16 -18.72 16.57
CA SER A 332 4.98 -18.43 17.75
C SER A 332 6.43 -18.04 17.43
N THR A 333 6.91 -18.31 16.21
CA THR A 333 8.22 -17.90 15.71
C THR A 333 8.19 -16.61 14.92
N GLY A 334 7.06 -15.93 14.84
CA GLY A 334 6.90 -14.66 14.15
C GLY A 334 6.67 -14.75 12.63
N SER A 335 6.54 -15.97 12.08
CA SER A 335 6.17 -16.12 10.68
C SER A 335 4.68 -15.89 10.48
N ARG A 336 4.31 -15.10 9.47
CA ARG A 336 2.92 -14.89 9.10
C ARG A 336 2.35 -16.19 8.52
N LEU A 337 1.24 -16.65 9.10
CA LEU A 337 0.51 -17.78 8.51
C LEU A 337 -0.18 -17.31 7.22
N PRO A 338 -0.10 -18.09 6.15
CA PRO A 338 -0.80 -17.75 4.92
C PRO A 338 -2.29 -17.66 5.20
N PHE A 339 -2.84 -16.48 5.14
CA PHE A 339 -4.27 -16.20 5.16
C PHE A 339 -5.11 -16.84 6.30
N ASN A 340 -4.54 -17.06 7.47
CA ASN A 340 -5.34 -17.29 8.67
C ASN A 340 -5.70 -15.93 9.29
N GLY A 341 -6.68 -15.26 8.71
CA GLY A 341 -7.31 -14.07 9.24
C GLY A 341 -8.79 -14.34 9.50
N THR A 342 -9.38 -13.67 10.46
CA THR A 342 -10.83 -13.61 10.61
C THR A 342 -11.29 -12.31 9.98
N VAL A 343 -12.17 -12.38 8.99
CA VAL A 343 -12.94 -11.24 8.54
C VAL A 343 -14.19 -11.19 9.39
N TYR A 344 -14.38 -10.08 10.06
CA TYR A 344 -15.57 -9.80 10.84
C TYR A 344 -16.35 -8.70 10.14
N LEU A 345 -17.61 -8.94 9.82
CA LEU A 345 -18.51 -7.94 9.25
C LEU A 345 -19.57 -7.57 10.29
N ASP A 346 -19.75 -6.28 10.52
CA ASP A 346 -20.83 -5.74 11.33
C ASP A 346 -21.76 -4.95 10.38
N MET A 347 -22.96 -5.44 10.24
CA MET A 347 -23.99 -4.84 9.40
C MET A 347 -25.27 -4.82 10.24
N ASP A 348 -25.90 -3.65 10.41
CA ASP A 348 -27.20 -3.48 11.03
C ASP A 348 -27.78 -4.77 11.69
N ASP A 349 -27.30 -5.14 12.87
CA ASP A 349 -27.68 -6.34 13.64
C ASP A 349 -27.20 -7.71 13.15
N ILE A 350 -26.49 -7.83 12.04
CA ILE A 350 -25.94 -9.08 11.54
C ILE A 350 -24.43 -9.10 11.70
N LYS A 351 -23.93 -9.97 12.57
CA LYS A 351 -22.48 -10.22 12.74
C LYS A 351 -22.09 -11.48 12.00
N ILE A 352 -21.32 -11.32 10.95
CA ILE A 352 -20.78 -12.45 10.17
C ILE A 352 -19.30 -12.59 10.45
N ILE A 353 -18.89 -13.77 10.87
CA ILE A 353 -17.49 -14.12 11.07
C ILE A 353 -17.12 -15.12 9.98
N THR A 354 -16.39 -14.70 8.98
CA THR A 354 -15.79 -15.58 7.98
C THR A 354 -14.35 -15.86 8.36
N ARG A 355 -14.02 -17.13 8.62
CA ARG A 355 -12.63 -17.54 8.72
C ARG A 355 -12.06 -17.63 7.31
N VAL A 356 -11.21 -16.71 6.97
CA VAL A 356 -10.41 -16.81 5.75
C VAL A 356 -9.30 -17.81 6.03
N GLN A 357 -9.56 -19.08 5.70
CA GLN A 357 -8.61 -20.20 5.84
C GLN A 357 -7.57 -20.19 4.72
#